data_a64e326f94994501de9ef738d12a0ce7
#
_entry.id   a64e326f94994501de9ef738d12a0ce7
#
_cell.length_a   1.000
_cell.length_b   1.000
_cell.length_c   1.000
_cell.angle_alpha   90.00
_cell.angle_beta   90.00
_cell.angle_gamma   90.00
#
_symmetry.space_group_name_H-M   'P 1'
#
loop_
_entity.id
_entity.type
_entity.pdbx_description
1 polymer ?
#
loop_
_entity_poly.entity_id
_entity_poly.type
_entity_poly.pdbx_seq_one_letter_code
_entity_poly.pdbx_strand_id
1 'polypeptide(L)'
;TITDLAENNQVPIIFFNRELVTEDLERWSELYYVGADASQSGVLEGEIAADAFKKNADIDKNGDGICQYVVLEGEAGHQDSIVRTEYSVNTMVEKGVETEKLGYAIANWNRAQAQTKMAALLTQFDGKTGQKCDVAVGNNDDMALGAIDALKASDIPKESWPGVVGIDGTDEGIEAVKNEEMLGTVYNDKEGQAREMLNLAFVIATDGDKSDIPLIDGKYVRTPYHKLTLENIEESE
;
A
#
# COMPACT_ATOMS: atom_id res chain seq x y z
N THR A 1 -22.08 19.67 -0.80
CA THR A 1 -21.31 18.40 -0.75
C THR A 1 -22.25 17.22 -0.49
N ILE A 2 -21.77 15.97 -0.62
CA ILE A 2 -22.57 14.77 -0.28
C ILE A 2 -22.90 14.74 1.21
N THR A 3 -21.99 15.22 2.05
CA THR A 3 -22.17 15.33 3.49
C THR A 3 -23.30 16.30 3.86
N ASP A 4 -23.38 17.46 3.20
CA ASP A 4 -24.47 18.43 3.41
C ASP A 4 -25.83 17.86 2.97
N LEU A 5 -25.85 17.10 1.86
CA LEU A 5 -27.07 16.44 1.39
C LEU A 5 -27.52 15.34 2.37
N ALA A 6 -26.60 14.58 2.93
CA ALA A 6 -26.86 13.56 3.92
C ALA A 6 -27.51 14.15 5.17
N GLU A 7 -26.90 15.18 5.74
CA GLU A 7 -27.41 15.90 6.92
C GLU A 7 -28.79 16.52 6.65
N ASN A 8 -28.95 17.24 5.54
CA ASN A 8 -30.20 17.90 5.20
C ASN A 8 -31.37 16.91 5.00
N ASN A 9 -31.08 15.68 4.54
CA ASN A 9 -32.09 14.64 4.34
C ASN A 9 -32.13 13.62 5.48
N GLN A 10 -31.31 13.76 6.51
CA GLN A 10 -31.20 12.84 7.66
C GLN A 10 -30.90 11.39 7.20
N VAL A 11 -30.00 11.22 6.22
CA VAL A 11 -29.59 9.93 5.69
C VAL A 11 -28.16 9.62 6.13
N PRO A 12 -27.93 8.68 7.04
CA PRO A 12 -26.59 8.27 7.46
C PRO A 12 -25.76 7.77 6.28
N ILE A 13 -24.44 8.04 6.31
CA ILE A 13 -23.50 7.55 5.30
C ILE A 13 -22.33 6.82 5.97
N ILE A 14 -21.99 5.68 5.44
CA ILE A 14 -20.77 4.94 5.73
C ILE A 14 -19.84 5.09 4.52
N PHE A 15 -18.75 5.82 4.69
CA PHE A 15 -17.69 5.91 3.69
C PHE A 15 -16.76 4.71 3.85
N PHE A 16 -16.13 4.30 2.76
CA PHE A 16 -15.16 3.21 2.77
C PHE A 16 -14.08 3.43 1.72
N ASN A 17 -12.97 2.72 1.81
CA ASN A 17 -11.82 2.79 0.94
C ASN A 17 -11.15 4.19 0.95
N ARG A 18 -11.77 5.20 0.34
CA ARG A 18 -11.25 6.57 0.32
C ARG A 18 -11.73 7.34 1.55
N GLU A 19 -10.84 7.56 2.48
CA GLU A 19 -11.13 8.30 3.70
C GLU A 19 -11.37 9.79 3.40
N LEU A 20 -12.38 10.36 4.04
CA LEU A 20 -12.60 11.81 4.04
C LEU A 20 -11.60 12.49 4.97
N VAL A 21 -11.33 13.78 4.71
CA VAL A 21 -10.67 14.61 5.72
C VAL A 21 -11.54 14.70 6.98
N THR A 22 -10.89 14.73 8.13
CA THR A 22 -11.58 14.69 9.44
C THR A 22 -12.67 15.74 9.54
N GLU A 23 -12.42 16.97 9.08
CA GLU A 23 -13.36 18.08 9.12
C GLU A 23 -14.65 17.79 8.34
N ASP A 24 -14.58 17.00 7.26
CA ASP A 24 -15.78 16.65 6.48
C ASP A 24 -16.54 15.49 7.13
N LEU A 25 -15.88 14.55 7.78
CA LEU A 25 -16.53 13.45 8.50
C LEU A 25 -17.16 13.91 9.82
N GLU A 26 -16.59 14.92 10.46
CA GLU A 26 -17.10 15.49 11.72
C GLU A 26 -18.29 16.42 11.55
N ARG A 27 -18.64 16.85 10.31
CA ARG A 27 -19.73 17.81 10.06
C ARG A 27 -21.07 17.35 10.59
N TRP A 28 -21.34 16.05 10.56
CA TRP A 28 -22.60 15.50 11.04
C TRP A 28 -22.36 14.17 11.79
N SER A 29 -23.12 13.93 12.87
CA SER A 29 -22.94 12.77 13.74
C SER A 29 -23.11 11.42 13.03
N GLU A 30 -23.97 11.35 12.00
CA GLU A 30 -24.29 10.11 11.30
C GLU A 30 -23.45 9.90 10.02
N LEU A 31 -22.24 10.46 9.97
CA LEU A 31 -21.23 10.14 8.97
C LEU A 31 -20.19 9.22 9.60
N TYR A 32 -19.87 8.12 8.94
CA TYR A 32 -18.96 7.08 9.42
C TYR A 32 -17.95 6.70 8.35
N TYR A 33 -16.83 6.15 8.78
CA TYR A 33 -15.83 5.55 7.89
C TYR A 33 -15.49 4.13 8.37
N VAL A 34 -15.46 3.18 7.44
CA VAL A 34 -14.98 1.81 7.68
C VAL A 34 -13.83 1.56 6.71
N GLY A 35 -12.65 1.27 7.24
CA GLY A 35 -11.46 1.03 6.45
C GLY A 35 -10.24 0.78 7.32
N ALA A 36 -9.07 0.79 6.71
CA ALA A 36 -7.81 0.62 7.41
C ALA A 36 -7.04 1.95 7.49
N ASP A 37 -6.01 2.02 8.30
CA ASP A 37 -5.14 3.19 8.42
C ASP A 37 -4.00 3.12 7.39
N ALA A 38 -4.03 4.01 6.41
CA ALA A 38 -3.02 4.07 5.35
C ALA A 38 -1.59 4.23 5.90
N SER A 39 -1.40 4.90 7.04
CA SER A 39 -0.08 5.05 7.66
C SER A 39 0.48 3.71 8.11
N GLN A 40 -0.36 2.85 8.70
CA GLN A 40 0.03 1.50 9.09
C GLN A 40 0.49 0.69 7.88
N SER A 41 -0.20 0.79 6.73
CA SER A 41 0.20 0.05 5.54
C SER A 41 1.57 0.49 5.01
N GLY A 42 1.84 1.80 4.96
CA GLY A 42 3.15 2.32 4.59
C GLY A 42 4.26 1.88 5.55
N VAL A 43 4.01 1.92 6.87
CA VAL A 43 4.96 1.41 7.87
C VAL A 43 5.29 -0.06 7.61
N LEU A 44 4.28 -0.92 7.43
CA LEU A 44 4.49 -2.35 7.22
C LEU A 44 5.21 -2.65 5.89
N GLU A 45 4.90 -1.90 4.82
CA GLU A 45 5.60 -1.99 3.54
C GLU A 45 7.07 -1.58 3.67
N GLY A 46 7.35 -0.48 4.35
CA GLY A 46 8.71 -0.02 4.63
C GLY A 46 9.49 -1.01 5.51
N GLU A 47 8.83 -1.68 6.45
CA GLU A 47 9.43 -2.76 7.24
C GLU A 47 9.83 -3.97 6.37
N ILE A 48 8.97 -4.40 5.43
CA ILE A 48 9.29 -5.48 4.50
C ILE A 48 10.54 -5.12 3.68
N ALA A 49 10.57 -3.93 3.09
CA ALA A 49 11.69 -3.47 2.29
C ALA A 49 12.99 -3.36 3.10
N ALA A 50 12.93 -2.74 4.29
CA ALA A 50 14.09 -2.57 5.16
C ALA A 50 14.65 -3.91 5.68
N ASP A 51 13.77 -4.82 6.11
CA ASP A 51 14.16 -6.13 6.60
C ASP A 51 14.81 -6.95 5.48
N ALA A 52 14.27 -6.92 4.27
CA ALA A 52 14.83 -7.59 3.11
C ALA A 52 16.21 -7.03 2.75
N PHE A 53 16.37 -5.71 2.66
CA PHE A 53 17.65 -5.05 2.35
C PHE A 53 18.74 -5.41 3.38
N LYS A 54 18.39 -5.46 4.65
CA LYS A 54 19.36 -5.77 5.74
C LYS A 54 19.71 -7.25 5.84
N LYS A 55 18.78 -8.15 5.50
CA LYS A 55 18.97 -9.60 5.62
C LYS A 55 19.62 -10.21 4.38
N ASN A 56 19.44 -9.62 3.20
CA ASN A 56 19.87 -10.15 1.92
C ASN A 56 20.78 -9.16 1.17
N ALA A 57 22.08 -9.41 1.18
CA ALA A 57 23.07 -8.57 0.49
C ALA A 57 22.87 -8.52 -1.04
N ASP A 58 22.13 -9.46 -1.63
CA ASP A 58 21.87 -9.48 -3.08
C ASP A 58 20.86 -8.41 -3.51
N ILE A 59 20.17 -7.77 -2.54
CA ILE A 59 19.24 -6.66 -2.82
C ILE A 59 20.03 -5.37 -3.08
N ASP A 60 21.12 -5.13 -2.39
CA ASP A 60 22.06 -4.04 -2.67
C ASP A 60 22.80 -4.33 -3.99
N LYS A 61 22.28 -3.81 -5.11
CA LYS A 61 22.73 -4.19 -6.45
C LYS A 61 24.10 -3.61 -6.83
N ASN A 62 24.55 -2.56 -6.15
CA ASN A 62 25.85 -1.92 -6.39
C ASN A 62 26.84 -2.14 -5.24
N GLY A 63 26.39 -2.64 -4.08
CA GLY A 63 27.22 -2.98 -2.93
C GLY A 63 27.71 -1.78 -2.14
N ASP A 64 27.02 -0.63 -2.19
CA ASP A 64 27.43 0.60 -1.51
C ASP A 64 26.81 0.79 -0.11
N GLY A 65 25.87 -0.08 0.26
CA GLY A 65 25.17 -0.04 1.55
C GLY A 65 24.04 0.97 1.62
N ILE A 66 23.69 1.63 0.50
CA ILE A 66 22.57 2.57 0.38
C ILE A 66 21.47 1.90 -0.43
N CYS A 67 20.25 1.92 0.05
CA CYS A 67 19.11 1.39 -0.69
C CYS A 67 18.62 2.40 -1.72
N GLN A 68 18.97 2.19 -2.99
CA GLN A 68 18.46 2.99 -4.10
C GLN A 68 17.04 2.50 -4.47
N TYR A 69 16.06 3.38 -4.36
CA TYR A 69 14.67 3.01 -4.59
C TYR A 69 13.94 3.87 -5.62
N VAL A 70 12.91 3.27 -6.20
CA VAL A 70 11.90 3.97 -7.00
C VAL A 70 10.52 3.79 -6.36
N VAL A 71 9.60 4.75 -6.59
CA VAL A 71 8.22 4.67 -6.11
C VAL A 71 7.26 4.71 -7.29
N LEU A 72 6.32 3.76 -7.30
CA LEU A 72 5.13 3.78 -8.14
C LEU A 72 3.96 4.24 -7.28
N GLU A 73 3.62 5.51 -7.46
CA GLU A 73 2.64 6.21 -6.65
C GLU A 73 1.23 6.07 -7.23
N GLY A 74 0.23 6.00 -6.37
CA GLY A 74 -1.17 5.96 -6.75
C GLY A 74 -1.64 7.24 -7.45
N GLU A 75 -2.92 7.57 -7.31
CA GLU A 75 -3.52 8.77 -7.90
C GLU A 75 -3.01 10.03 -7.21
N ALA A 76 -2.64 11.04 -7.99
CA ALA A 76 -2.18 12.33 -7.47
C ALA A 76 -3.25 12.99 -6.57
N GLY A 77 -2.85 13.38 -5.36
CA GLY A 77 -3.74 14.01 -4.38
C GLY A 77 -4.66 13.02 -3.63
N HIS A 78 -4.53 11.72 -3.87
CA HIS A 78 -5.17 10.71 -3.03
C HIS A 78 -4.40 10.59 -1.71
N GLN A 79 -5.12 10.65 -0.58
CA GLN A 79 -4.50 10.61 0.74
C GLN A 79 -3.62 9.38 0.94
N ASP A 80 -4.13 8.19 0.62
CA ASP A 80 -3.37 6.94 0.76
C ASP A 80 -2.10 6.93 -0.09
N SER A 81 -2.13 7.51 -1.29
CA SER A 81 -0.96 7.60 -2.16
C SER A 81 0.18 8.36 -1.49
N ILE A 82 -0.14 9.52 -0.92
CA ILE A 82 0.82 10.38 -0.22
C ILE A 82 1.31 9.69 1.04
N VAL A 83 0.39 9.20 1.87
CA VAL A 83 0.70 8.60 3.18
C VAL A 83 1.50 7.32 3.02
N ARG A 84 1.10 6.39 2.13
CA ARG A 84 1.84 5.15 1.88
C ARG A 84 3.27 5.43 1.41
N THR A 85 3.44 6.36 0.46
CA THR A 85 4.77 6.76 -0.04
C THR A 85 5.64 7.34 1.07
N GLU A 86 5.10 8.24 1.89
CA GLU A 86 5.85 8.87 2.96
C GLU A 86 6.25 7.87 4.05
N TYR A 87 5.30 7.08 4.53
CA TYR A 87 5.54 6.17 5.64
C TYR A 87 6.42 4.97 5.25
N SER A 88 6.32 4.43 4.02
CA SER A 88 7.20 3.34 3.60
C SER A 88 8.67 3.78 3.56
N VAL A 89 8.96 4.95 3.01
CA VAL A 89 10.32 5.47 2.95
C VAL A 89 10.85 5.86 4.33
N ASN A 90 10.04 6.59 5.12
CA ASN A 90 10.44 7.00 6.47
C ASN A 90 10.73 5.78 7.36
N THR A 91 9.94 4.71 7.25
CA THR A 91 10.15 3.49 8.02
C THR A 91 11.46 2.80 7.62
N MET A 92 11.82 2.76 6.35
CA MET A 92 13.14 2.24 5.94
C MET A 92 14.27 3.00 6.65
N VAL A 93 14.20 4.32 6.68
CA VAL A 93 15.19 5.17 7.37
C VAL A 93 15.17 4.93 8.89
N GLU A 94 14.01 4.89 9.52
CA GLU A 94 13.85 4.63 10.95
C GLU A 94 14.39 3.25 11.35
N LYS A 95 14.29 2.28 10.44
CA LYS A 95 14.91 0.95 10.60
C LYS A 95 16.43 0.96 10.39
N GLY A 96 17.03 2.10 10.09
CA GLY A 96 18.49 2.25 9.93
C GLY A 96 19.00 1.85 8.55
N VAL A 97 18.16 1.89 7.52
CA VAL A 97 18.58 1.76 6.13
C VAL A 97 18.83 3.15 5.57
N GLU A 98 20.05 3.40 5.09
CA GLU A 98 20.33 4.61 4.33
C GLU A 98 19.67 4.49 2.96
N THR A 99 18.94 5.53 2.51
CA THR A 99 18.12 5.46 1.30
C THR A 99 18.43 6.56 0.32
N GLU A 100 18.43 6.23 -0.98
CA GLU A 100 18.52 7.20 -2.07
C GLU A 100 17.36 7.03 -3.05
N LYS A 101 16.56 8.09 -3.23
CA LYS A 101 15.46 8.06 -4.21
C LYS A 101 15.99 8.29 -5.62
N LEU A 102 15.96 7.29 -6.47
CA LEU A 102 16.30 7.40 -7.88
C LEU A 102 15.19 8.05 -8.69
N GLY A 103 13.93 7.76 -8.37
CA GLY A 103 12.81 8.31 -9.09
C GLY A 103 11.45 7.92 -8.52
N TYR A 104 10.42 8.55 -9.05
CA TYR A 104 9.05 8.16 -8.78
C TYR A 104 8.18 8.37 -10.02
N ALA A 105 7.05 7.67 -10.09
CA ALA A 105 6.09 7.88 -11.14
C ALA A 105 4.66 7.63 -10.64
N ILE A 106 3.74 8.52 -11.02
CA ILE A 106 2.31 8.35 -10.75
C ILE A 106 1.77 7.32 -11.74
N ALA A 107 1.22 6.23 -11.22
CA ALA A 107 0.68 5.11 -11.98
C ALA A 107 -0.82 4.86 -11.72
N ASN A 108 -1.47 5.73 -10.92
CA ASN A 108 -2.92 5.80 -10.74
C ASN A 108 -3.56 4.46 -10.33
N TRP A 109 -2.94 3.70 -9.44
CA TRP A 109 -3.39 2.38 -8.98
C TRP A 109 -3.52 1.33 -10.11
N ASN A 110 -2.87 1.56 -11.26
CA ASN A 110 -3.10 0.79 -12.48
C ASN A 110 -1.86 0.03 -12.93
N ARG A 111 -1.97 -1.29 -13.05
CA ARG A 111 -0.89 -2.21 -13.42
C ARG A 111 -0.23 -1.87 -14.76
N ALA A 112 -1.01 -1.59 -15.80
CA ALA A 112 -0.46 -1.30 -17.13
C ALA A 112 0.28 0.06 -17.19
N GLN A 113 -0.22 1.07 -16.42
CA GLN A 113 0.48 2.33 -16.27
C GLN A 113 1.78 2.14 -15.48
N ALA A 114 1.74 1.37 -14.39
CA ALA A 114 2.92 1.04 -13.59
C ALA A 114 3.98 0.30 -14.43
N GLN A 115 3.57 -0.68 -15.24
CA GLN A 115 4.47 -1.38 -16.17
C GLN A 115 5.19 -0.40 -17.10
N THR A 116 4.43 0.52 -17.72
CA THR A 116 5.00 1.52 -18.63
C THR A 116 5.97 2.46 -17.93
N LYS A 117 5.61 2.90 -16.71
CA LYS A 117 6.45 3.80 -15.89
C LYS A 117 7.71 3.10 -15.41
N MET A 118 7.59 1.87 -14.92
CA MET A 118 8.74 1.09 -14.47
C MET A 118 9.70 0.80 -15.61
N ALA A 119 9.23 0.44 -16.78
CA ALA A 119 10.08 0.25 -17.96
C ALA A 119 10.91 1.51 -18.30
N ALA A 120 10.31 2.69 -18.16
CA ALA A 120 11.02 3.96 -18.36
C ALA A 120 12.07 4.21 -17.25
N LEU A 121 11.74 3.92 -15.98
CA LEU A 121 12.70 4.03 -14.88
C LEU A 121 13.86 3.05 -15.03
N LEU A 122 13.60 1.79 -15.39
CA LEU A 122 14.66 0.80 -15.64
C LEU A 122 15.63 1.25 -16.74
N THR A 123 15.13 1.92 -17.77
CA THR A 123 15.99 2.46 -18.84
C THR A 123 16.91 3.57 -18.33
N GLN A 124 16.48 4.36 -17.34
CA GLN A 124 17.30 5.40 -16.73
C GLN A 124 18.38 4.84 -15.80
N PHE A 125 18.07 3.72 -15.12
CA PHE A 125 18.94 3.12 -14.09
C PHE A 125 19.46 1.75 -14.52
N ASP A 126 19.87 1.63 -15.80
CA ASP A 126 20.36 0.39 -16.42
C ASP A 126 21.77 -0.04 -15.96
N GLY A 127 22.31 0.63 -14.98
CA GLY A 127 23.64 0.36 -14.44
C GLY A 127 24.80 0.97 -15.24
N LYS A 128 24.56 1.62 -16.39
CA LYS A 128 25.64 2.30 -17.15
C LYS A 128 26.14 3.54 -16.45
N THR A 129 25.30 4.14 -15.59
CA THR A 129 25.65 5.31 -14.76
C THR A 129 26.19 4.91 -13.39
N GLY A 130 26.26 3.62 -13.05
CA GLY A 130 26.57 3.11 -11.72
C GLY A 130 25.39 3.13 -10.74
N GLN A 131 24.28 3.73 -11.14
CA GLN A 131 23.04 3.71 -10.35
C GLN A 131 22.22 2.47 -10.71
N LYS A 132 21.87 1.70 -9.71
CA LYS A 132 20.98 0.54 -9.82
C LYS A 132 19.83 0.70 -8.85
N CYS A 133 18.64 0.26 -9.26
CA CYS A 133 17.49 0.22 -8.37
C CYS A 133 17.55 -1.05 -7.52
N ASP A 134 17.50 -0.89 -6.21
CA ASP A 134 17.51 -2.00 -5.26
C ASP A 134 16.09 -2.40 -4.87
N VAL A 135 15.19 -1.40 -4.73
CA VAL A 135 13.80 -1.64 -4.32
C VAL A 135 12.83 -0.79 -5.16
N ALA A 136 11.79 -1.44 -5.67
CA ALA A 136 10.63 -0.78 -6.25
C ALA A 136 9.45 -0.85 -5.25
N VAL A 137 9.04 0.31 -4.75
CA VAL A 137 7.92 0.48 -3.82
C VAL A 137 6.65 0.76 -4.61
N GLY A 138 5.67 -0.13 -4.54
CA GLY A 138 4.37 0.03 -5.20
C GLY A 138 3.29 0.37 -4.18
N ASN A 139 2.65 1.53 -4.26
CA ASN A 139 1.61 1.90 -3.30
C ASN A 139 0.42 0.92 -3.28
N ASN A 140 0.33 -0.02 -4.22
CA ASN A 140 -0.55 -1.19 -4.18
C ASN A 140 0.00 -2.36 -5.00
N ASP A 141 -0.60 -3.55 -4.85
CA ASP A 141 -0.18 -4.76 -5.55
C ASP A 141 -0.30 -4.65 -7.06
N ASP A 142 -1.34 -4.01 -7.59
CA ASP A 142 -1.48 -3.83 -9.04
C ASP A 142 -0.29 -3.08 -9.64
N MET A 143 0.19 -2.05 -8.96
CA MET A 143 1.37 -1.30 -9.42
C MET A 143 2.67 -2.08 -9.19
N ALA A 144 2.78 -2.81 -8.09
CA ALA A 144 3.91 -3.72 -7.84
C ALA A 144 3.99 -4.82 -8.91
N LEU A 145 2.85 -5.44 -9.25
CA LEU A 145 2.74 -6.42 -10.34
C LEU A 145 3.08 -5.78 -11.70
N GLY A 146 2.69 -4.53 -11.92
CA GLY A 146 3.11 -3.78 -13.11
C GLY A 146 4.63 -3.59 -13.20
N ALA A 147 5.30 -3.35 -12.06
CA ALA A 147 6.76 -3.32 -12.01
C ALA A 147 7.37 -4.68 -12.37
N ILE A 148 6.82 -5.77 -11.84
CA ILE A 148 7.24 -7.15 -12.17
C ILE A 148 7.02 -7.44 -13.66
N ASP A 149 5.88 -7.03 -14.24
CA ASP A 149 5.62 -7.18 -15.66
C ASP A 149 6.66 -6.45 -16.53
N ALA A 150 7.10 -5.25 -16.12
CA ALA A 150 8.17 -4.52 -16.79
C ALA A 150 9.52 -5.26 -16.71
N LEU A 151 9.84 -5.82 -15.53
CA LEU A 151 11.05 -6.61 -15.33
C LEU A 151 11.04 -7.88 -16.17
N LYS A 152 9.92 -8.61 -16.22
CA LYS A 152 9.74 -9.79 -17.09
C LYS A 152 9.88 -9.49 -18.58
N ALA A 153 9.47 -8.28 -19.00
CA ALA A 153 9.58 -7.83 -20.37
C ALA A 153 10.96 -7.23 -20.73
N SER A 154 11.84 -7.05 -19.74
CA SER A 154 13.19 -6.53 -19.94
C SER A 154 14.20 -7.63 -20.20
N ASP A 155 15.40 -7.24 -20.66
CA ASP A 155 16.54 -8.15 -20.78
C ASP A 155 17.34 -8.31 -19.46
N ILE A 156 16.81 -7.80 -18.33
CA ILE A 156 17.47 -7.86 -17.03
C ILE A 156 17.27 -9.27 -16.44
N PRO A 157 18.35 -10.01 -16.13
CA PRO A 157 18.23 -11.32 -15.50
C PRO A 157 17.54 -11.24 -14.13
N LYS A 158 16.75 -12.27 -13.75
CA LYS A 158 15.93 -12.25 -12.52
C LYS A 158 16.75 -11.97 -11.26
N GLU A 159 17.97 -12.50 -11.17
CA GLU A 159 18.90 -12.27 -10.06
C GLU A 159 19.36 -10.80 -9.93
N SER A 160 19.21 -10.01 -11.00
CA SER A 160 19.51 -8.58 -11.01
C SER A 160 18.28 -7.69 -10.85
N TRP A 161 17.10 -8.27 -10.67
CA TRP A 161 15.88 -7.49 -10.45
C TRP A 161 15.94 -6.75 -9.11
N PRO A 162 15.42 -5.52 -9.03
CA PRO A 162 15.15 -4.90 -7.73
C PRO A 162 14.13 -5.74 -6.95
N GLY A 163 14.22 -5.69 -5.63
CA GLY A 163 13.16 -6.20 -4.78
C GLY A 163 11.88 -5.39 -5.01
N VAL A 164 10.73 -6.03 -5.05
CA VAL A 164 9.43 -5.35 -5.24
C VAL A 164 8.59 -5.54 -3.98
N VAL A 165 7.95 -4.47 -3.51
CA VAL A 165 6.99 -4.50 -2.39
C VAL A 165 5.66 -3.89 -2.81
N GLY A 166 4.57 -4.32 -2.19
CA GLY A 166 3.22 -3.87 -2.50
C GLY A 166 2.31 -3.80 -1.28
N ILE A 167 1.09 -3.35 -1.50
CA ILE A 167 0.03 -3.27 -0.49
C ILE A 167 -1.26 -3.76 -1.15
N ASP A 168 -2.10 -4.42 -0.44
CA ASP A 168 -3.47 -4.90 -0.57
C ASP A 168 -3.58 -6.40 -0.25
N GLY A 169 -2.55 -7.21 -0.53
CA GLY A 169 -2.62 -8.65 -0.36
C GLY A 169 -3.64 -9.27 -1.33
N THR A 170 -3.58 -8.85 -2.59
CA THR A 170 -4.40 -9.44 -3.65
C THR A 170 -3.96 -10.88 -3.92
N ASP A 171 -4.85 -11.70 -4.46
CA ASP A 171 -4.51 -13.10 -4.76
C ASP A 171 -3.29 -13.18 -5.70
N GLU A 172 -3.19 -12.27 -6.70
CA GLU A 172 -2.04 -12.19 -7.60
C GLU A 172 -0.77 -11.65 -6.91
N GLY A 173 -0.92 -10.71 -5.95
CA GLY A 173 0.19 -10.22 -5.12
C GLY A 173 0.74 -11.32 -4.23
N ILE A 174 -0.14 -12.08 -3.58
CA ILE A 174 0.22 -13.26 -2.76
C ILE A 174 0.96 -14.31 -3.61
N GLU A 175 0.47 -14.58 -4.83
CA GLU A 175 1.14 -15.51 -5.74
C GLU A 175 2.52 -15.01 -6.17
N ALA A 176 2.69 -13.70 -6.39
CA ALA A 176 3.99 -13.12 -6.70
C ALA A 176 4.98 -13.23 -5.53
N VAL A 177 4.51 -13.16 -4.29
CA VAL A 177 5.35 -13.42 -3.10
C VAL A 177 5.74 -14.90 -3.04
N LYS A 178 4.80 -15.84 -3.25
CA LYS A 178 5.06 -17.29 -3.28
C LYS A 178 6.08 -17.68 -4.38
N ASN A 179 6.05 -16.96 -5.51
CA ASN A 179 6.99 -17.16 -6.63
C ASN A 179 8.32 -16.41 -6.49
N GLU A 180 8.56 -15.76 -5.34
CA GLU A 180 9.75 -14.94 -5.10
C GLU A 180 9.98 -13.86 -6.18
N GLU A 181 8.89 -13.28 -6.68
CA GLU A 181 8.88 -12.14 -7.58
C GLU A 181 8.61 -10.82 -6.83
N MET A 182 8.03 -10.92 -5.64
CA MET A 182 7.77 -9.83 -4.70
C MET A 182 8.33 -10.19 -3.33
N LEU A 183 8.98 -9.25 -2.64
CA LEU A 183 9.52 -9.45 -1.29
C LEU A 183 8.43 -9.66 -0.26
N GLY A 184 7.28 -9.04 -0.48
CA GLY A 184 6.11 -9.12 0.36
C GLY A 184 5.05 -8.11 -0.04
N THR A 185 3.86 -8.31 0.49
CA THR A 185 2.74 -7.38 0.39
C THR A 185 2.14 -7.13 1.78
N VAL A 186 1.36 -6.08 1.90
CA VAL A 186 0.65 -5.73 3.13
C VAL A 186 -0.83 -6.02 2.93
N TYR A 187 -1.32 -7.08 3.58
CA TYR A 187 -2.71 -7.52 3.46
C TYR A 187 -3.68 -6.49 4.06
N ASN A 188 -4.63 -6.09 3.24
CA ASN A 188 -5.75 -5.24 3.60
C ASN A 188 -6.98 -6.12 3.82
N ASP A 189 -7.47 -6.23 5.06
CA ASP A 189 -8.57 -7.14 5.42
C ASP A 189 -9.91 -6.71 4.80
N LYS A 190 -10.05 -6.97 3.50
CA LYS A 190 -11.25 -6.66 2.71
C LYS A 190 -12.52 -7.31 3.25
N GLU A 191 -12.39 -8.52 3.79
CA GLU A 191 -13.54 -9.27 4.33
C GLU A 191 -13.98 -8.71 5.68
N GLY A 192 -13.03 -8.39 6.55
CA GLY A 192 -13.29 -7.72 7.82
C GLY A 192 -13.93 -6.35 7.59
N GLN A 193 -13.42 -5.55 6.66
CA GLN A 193 -14.04 -4.26 6.31
C GLN A 193 -15.48 -4.43 5.81
N ALA A 194 -15.73 -5.38 4.92
CA ALA A 194 -17.06 -5.65 4.41
C ALA A 194 -18.03 -6.08 5.54
N ARG A 195 -17.56 -6.93 6.45
CA ARG A 195 -18.32 -7.38 7.62
C ARG A 195 -18.68 -6.20 8.53
N GLU A 196 -17.70 -5.37 8.87
CA GLU A 196 -17.92 -4.21 9.75
C GLU A 196 -18.83 -3.16 9.10
N MET A 197 -18.73 -2.94 7.78
CA MET A 197 -19.67 -2.08 7.06
C MET A 197 -21.11 -2.59 7.16
N LEU A 198 -21.30 -3.91 6.97
CA LEU A 198 -22.64 -4.51 7.06
C LEU A 198 -23.19 -4.47 8.48
N ASN A 199 -22.35 -4.75 9.48
CA ASN A 199 -22.72 -4.65 10.90
C ASN A 199 -23.19 -3.24 11.25
N LEU A 200 -22.38 -2.23 10.92
CA LEU A 200 -22.70 -0.83 11.18
C LEU A 200 -23.97 -0.40 10.42
N ALA A 201 -24.08 -0.75 9.14
CA ALA A 201 -25.26 -0.43 8.33
C ALA A 201 -26.53 -1.05 8.89
N PHE A 202 -26.48 -2.30 9.36
CA PHE A 202 -27.61 -2.99 9.98
C PHE A 202 -28.05 -2.30 11.29
N VAL A 203 -27.08 -1.97 12.15
CA VAL A 203 -27.37 -1.28 13.42
C VAL A 203 -28.01 0.09 13.18
N ILE A 204 -27.48 0.87 12.22
CA ILE A 204 -28.04 2.16 11.85
C ILE A 204 -29.47 2.01 11.30
N ALA A 205 -29.69 1.07 10.38
CA ALA A 205 -30.98 0.88 9.73
C ALA A 205 -32.09 0.39 10.66
N THR A 206 -31.73 -0.23 11.79
CA THR A 206 -32.68 -0.77 12.79
C THR A 206 -32.78 0.09 14.04
N ASP A 207 -32.20 1.28 14.06
CA ASP A 207 -32.07 2.12 15.27
C ASP A 207 -31.50 1.33 16.48
N GLY A 208 -30.56 0.39 16.18
CA GLY A 208 -29.95 -0.49 17.16
C GLY A 208 -28.88 0.19 17.99
N ASP A 209 -28.42 -0.51 19.05
CA ASP A 209 -27.33 -0.04 19.89
C ASP A 209 -25.97 -0.19 19.16
N LYS A 210 -25.24 0.92 19.03
CA LYS A 210 -23.91 0.97 18.42
C LYS A 210 -22.79 0.52 19.37
N SER A 211 -23.08 0.15 20.61
CA SER A 211 -22.05 -0.19 21.63
C SER A 211 -21.20 -1.41 21.26
N ASP A 212 -21.73 -2.32 20.43
CA ASP A 212 -21.00 -3.51 19.95
C ASP A 212 -20.19 -3.23 18.69
N ILE A 213 -20.31 -2.04 18.07
CA ILE A 213 -19.50 -1.64 16.93
C ILE A 213 -18.21 -0.98 17.45
N PRO A 214 -17.01 -1.40 17.01
CA PRO A 214 -15.75 -0.87 17.51
C PRO A 214 -15.44 0.53 16.94
N LEU A 215 -16.32 1.49 17.21
CA LEU A 215 -16.17 2.86 16.73
C LEU A 215 -15.09 3.61 17.53
N ILE A 216 -14.08 4.09 16.83
CA ILE A 216 -13.09 5.04 17.34
C ILE A 216 -13.66 6.45 17.12
N ASP A 217 -13.65 7.27 18.19
CA ASP A 217 -14.19 8.64 18.21
C ASP A 217 -15.66 8.73 17.71
N GLY A 218 -16.41 7.62 17.80
CA GLY A 218 -17.77 7.54 17.31
C GLY A 218 -17.94 7.60 15.80
N LYS A 219 -16.85 7.49 15.02
CA LYS A 219 -16.80 7.75 13.57
C LYS A 219 -16.14 6.63 12.76
N TYR A 220 -15.05 6.07 13.26
CA TYR A 220 -14.17 5.20 12.49
C TYR A 220 -14.25 3.76 12.97
N VAL A 221 -14.39 2.83 12.05
CA VAL A 221 -14.05 1.42 12.28
C VAL A 221 -12.77 1.13 11.52
N ARG A 222 -11.71 0.74 12.22
CA ARG A 222 -10.39 0.45 11.64
C ARG A 222 -10.13 -1.04 11.67
N THR A 223 -9.86 -1.61 10.50
CA THR A 223 -9.33 -2.96 10.36
C THR A 223 -7.81 -2.93 10.30
N PRO A 224 -7.10 -3.88 10.93
CA PRO A 224 -5.65 -3.89 10.89
C PRO A 224 -5.11 -4.35 9.54
N TYR A 225 -3.92 -3.83 9.18
CA TYR A 225 -3.09 -4.38 8.13
C TYR A 225 -2.16 -5.48 8.67
N HIS A 226 -1.75 -6.40 7.82
CA HIS A 226 -0.81 -7.47 8.16
C HIS A 226 0.26 -7.64 7.09
N LYS A 227 1.52 -7.86 7.49
CA LYS A 227 2.59 -8.20 6.54
C LYS A 227 2.42 -9.62 6.04
N LEU A 228 2.53 -9.80 4.72
CA LEU A 228 2.65 -11.10 4.07
C LEU A 228 3.99 -11.18 3.34
N THR A 229 4.84 -12.06 3.81
CA THR A 229 6.15 -12.36 3.24
C THR A 229 6.26 -13.87 3.05
N LEU A 230 7.29 -14.33 2.36
CA LEU A 230 7.52 -15.78 2.19
C LEU A 230 7.63 -16.52 3.53
N GLU A 231 8.03 -15.82 4.61
CA GLU A 231 8.18 -16.41 5.94
C GLU A 231 6.84 -16.78 6.61
N ASN A 232 5.75 -16.07 6.28
CA ASN A 232 4.45 -16.22 6.97
C ASN A 232 3.22 -16.39 6.06
N ILE A 233 3.41 -16.44 4.74
CA ILE A 233 2.29 -16.48 3.80
C ILE A 233 1.50 -17.79 3.85
N GLU A 234 2.11 -18.89 4.29
CA GLU A 234 1.42 -20.17 4.46
C GLU A 234 0.51 -20.22 5.70
N GLU A 235 0.71 -19.32 6.68
CA GLU A 235 -0.10 -19.23 7.90
C GLU A 235 -1.38 -18.43 7.68
N SER A 236 -1.52 -17.79 6.52
CA SER A 236 -2.64 -16.87 6.19
C SER A 236 -3.75 -17.53 5.33
N GLU A 237 -3.64 -18.83 5.05
CA GLU A 237 -4.70 -19.66 4.45
C GLU A 237 -5.53 -20.29 5.58
#